data_afe0afb32c6fc4663d829ddf0bdf5626
#
_entry.id   afe0afb32c6fc4663d829ddf0bdf5626
#
_cell.length_a   1.000
_cell.length_b   1.000
_cell.length_c   1.000
_cell.angle_alpha   90.00
_cell.angle_beta   90.00
_cell.angle_gamma   90.00
#
_symmetry.space_group_name_H-M   'P 1'
#
loop_
_entity.id
_entity.type
_entity.pdbx_description
1 polymer ?
#
loop_
_entity_poly.entity_id
_entity_poly.type
_entity_poly.pdbx_seq_one_letter_code
_entity_poly.pdbx_strand_id
1 'polypeptide(L)'
;MVFLMDYRTLEKKNELELISFLRPFFDSENETRSFLQSIYKYDWNNRIPRQMINQIYRFITLASRIDQIWPVRDGLRIVFIKTCLESLFHLSGLDKNEKKQFYSVFADCFSDEGKKCILSRFRLLSYTDYINGVQFDNSYSLTISDFLEIIKSVRDRVVHDGEYWSIQLFAYGDDPEVNWITSFSTTEKLLANRTLPNHGRNTDYYFETSLYYEDFKFYFVEACINYVKAYISKLPICETPLDECTPYAN
;
A
#
# COMPACT_ATOMS: atom_id res chain seq x y z
N MET A 1 -15.13 -17.30 31.06
CA MET A 1 -14.70 -16.15 31.89
C MET A 1 -13.96 -15.18 30.96
N VAL A 2 -14.65 -14.13 30.50
CA VAL A 2 -14.04 -13.11 29.62
C VAL A 2 -13.27 -12.16 30.54
N PHE A 3 -11.93 -12.21 30.50
CA PHE A 3 -11.12 -11.18 31.16
C PHE A 3 -11.32 -9.88 30.37
N LEU A 4 -12.10 -8.97 30.93
CA LEU A 4 -12.12 -7.57 30.46
C LEU A 4 -10.74 -7.00 30.78
N MET A 5 -9.90 -6.90 29.75
CA MET A 5 -8.61 -6.21 29.86
C MET A 5 -8.91 -4.71 30.10
N ASP A 6 -8.27 -4.12 31.10
CA ASP A 6 -8.39 -2.70 31.37
C ASP A 6 -7.97 -1.86 30.16
N TYR A 7 -8.68 -0.76 29.91
CA TYR A 7 -8.45 0.11 28.74
C TYR A 7 -7.00 0.60 28.66
N ARG A 8 -6.39 0.98 29.76
CA ARG A 8 -4.97 1.42 29.83
C ARG A 8 -4.00 0.30 29.39
N THR A 9 -4.30 -0.92 29.79
CA THR A 9 -3.51 -2.10 29.39
C THR A 9 -3.63 -2.36 27.90
N LEU A 10 -4.83 -2.17 27.32
CA LEU A 10 -5.04 -2.28 25.89
C LEU A 10 -4.31 -1.19 25.09
N GLU A 11 -4.34 0.06 25.55
CA GLU A 11 -3.62 1.16 24.90
C GLU A 11 -2.11 0.92 24.92
N LYS A 12 -1.54 0.55 26.06
CA LYS A 12 -0.12 0.26 26.19
C LYS A 12 0.31 -0.92 25.31
N LYS A 13 -0.52 -1.97 25.26
CA LYS A 13 -0.27 -3.11 24.37
C LYS A 13 -0.28 -2.67 22.89
N ASN A 14 -1.27 -1.90 22.47
CA ASN A 14 -1.39 -1.40 21.11
C ASN A 14 -0.19 -0.50 20.74
N GLU A 15 0.28 0.33 21.65
CA GLU A 15 1.48 1.16 21.45
C GLU A 15 2.74 0.30 21.23
N LEU A 16 2.95 -0.73 22.05
CA LEU A 16 4.09 -1.65 21.89
C LEU A 16 4.02 -2.42 20.57
N GLU A 17 2.84 -2.84 20.14
CA GLU A 17 2.64 -3.50 18.86
C GLU A 17 2.95 -2.54 17.69
N LEU A 18 2.53 -1.27 17.78
CA LEU A 18 2.85 -0.25 16.79
C LEU A 18 4.36 0.05 16.74
N ILE A 19 5.02 0.17 17.88
CA ILE A 19 6.49 0.35 17.94
C ILE A 19 7.19 -0.81 17.26
N SER A 20 6.81 -2.04 17.58
CA SER A 20 7.39 -3.24 16.96
C SER A 20 7.16 -3.28 15.44
N PHE A 21 5.97 -2.93 14.99
CA PHE A 21 5.61 -2.88 13.58
C PHE A 21 6.40 -1.81 12.80
N LEU A 22 6.58 -0.64 13.39
CA LEU A 22 7.22 0.50 12.74
C LEU A 22 8.75 0.46 12.85
N ARG A 23 9.30 -0.29 13.82
CA ARG A 23 10.75 -0.32 14.10
C ARG A 23 11.64 -0.57 12.88
N PRO A 24 11.28 -1.46 11.92
CA PRO A 24 12.10 -1.70 10.73
C PRO A 24 12.28 -0.50 9.80
N PHE A 25 11.48 0.55 9.94
CA PHE A 25 11.48 1.75 9.08
C PHE A 25 12.21 2.96 9.70
N PHE A 26 12.89 2.76 10.82
CA PHE A 26 13.62 3.80 11.54
C PHE A 26 14.97 3.25 12.03
N ASP A 27 15.97 4.11 12.14
CA ASP A 27 17.33 3.70 12.54
C ASP A 27 17.38 3.22 14.01
N SER A 28 16.48 3.74 14.85
CA SER A 28 16.41 3.39 16.27
C SER A 28 14.98 3.31 16.80
N GLU A 29 14.81 2.61 17.94
CA GLU A 29 13.53 2.62 18.67
C GLU A 29 13.17 4.03 19.15
N ASN A 30 14.16 4.84 19.51
CA ASN A 30 13.94 6.21 19.94
C ASN A 30 13.33 7.05 18.82
N GLU A 31 13.79 6.88 17.58
CA GLU A 31 13.19 7.56 16.42
C GLU A 31 11.76 7.08 16.14
N THR A 32 11.51 5.76 16.26
CA THR A 32 10.16 5.21 16.15
C THR A 32 9.23 5.84 17.18
N ARG A 33 9.67 5.94 18.43
CA ARG A 33 8.90 6.58 19.52
C ARG A 33 8.70 8.07 19.26
N SER A 34 9.73 8.79 18.83
CA SER A 34 9.64 10.20 18.48
C SER A 34 8.65 10.45 17.34
N PHE A 35 8.63 9.57 16.34
CA PHE A 35 7.64 9.63 15.28
C PHE A 35 6.22 9.43 15.80
N LEU A 36 5.97 8.41 16.64
CA LEU A 36 4.66 8.20 17.26
C LEU A 36 4.24 9.37 18.14
N GLN A 37 5.15 9.93 18.93
CA GLN A 37 4.88 11.13 19.73
C GLN A 37 4.51 12.32 18.84
N SER A 38 5.17 12.49 17.69
CA SER A 38 4.83 13.54 16.73
C SER A 38 3.40 13.41 16.17
N ILE A 39 2.89 12.18 16.10
CA ILE A 39 1.51 11.88 15.69
C ILE A 39 0.54 12.18 16.84
N TYR A 40 0.84 11.70 18.05
CA TYR A 40 -0.05 11.80 19.21
C TYR A 40 -0.26 13.23 19.69
N LYS A 41 0.71 14.14 19.48
CA LYS A 41 0.53 15.54 19.82
C LYS A 41 -0.64 16.23 19.09
N TYR A 42 -1.13 15.63 17.99
CA TYR A 42 -2.30 16.13 17.26
C TYR A 42 -3.62 15.52 17.75
N ASP A 43 -3.61 14.47 18.58
CA ASP A 43 -4.82 13.70 18.94
C ASP A 43 -5.94 14.55 19.52
N TRP A 44 -5.59 15.65 20.21
CA TRP A 44 -6.57 16.55 20.78
C TRP A 44 -7.40 17.30 19.73
N ASN A 45 -6.74 17.80 18.68
CA ASN A 45 -7.38 18.62 17.65
C ASN A 45 -7.67 17.84 16.37
N ASN A 46 -6.84 16.83 16.06
CA ASN A 46 -6.92 16.08 14.81
C ASN A 46 -6.40 14.65 14.98
N ARG A 47 -7.32 13.71 15.12
CA ARG A 47 -6.99 12.27 15.26
C ARG A 47 -6.61 11.59 13.95
N ILE A 48 -6.65 12.28 12.82
CA ILE A 48 -6.41 11.68 11.50
C ILE A 48 -5.02 11.04 11.39
N PRO A 49 -3.89 11.66 11.81
CA PRO A 49 -2.58 11.02 11.74
C PRO A 49 -2.53 9.68 12.50
N ARG A 50 -3.11 9.62 13.70
CA ARG A 50 -3.21 8.39 14.48
C ARG A 50 -4.09 7.35 13.79
N GLN A 51 -5.20 7.75 13.21
CA GLN A 51 -6.07 6.87 12.45
C GLN A 51 -5.34 6.28 11.23
N MET A 52 -4.57 7.12 10.51
CA MET A 52 -3.76 6.65 9.37
C MET A 52 -2.79 5.53 9.78
N ILE A 53 -1.98 5.74 10.83
CA ILE A 53 -1.03 4.73 11.31
C ILE A 53 -1.74 3.46 11.78
N ASN A 54 -2.85 3.57 12.48
CA ASN A 54 -3.62 2.42 12.91
C ASN A 54 -4.20 1.62 11.73
N GLN A 55 -4.64 2.30 10.65
CA GLN A 55 -5.11 1.63 9.44
C GLN A 55 -3.97 0.91 8.71
N ILE A 56 -2.79 1.55 8.60
CA ILE A 56 -1.60 0.93 8.01
C ILE A 56 -1.27 -0.35 8.79
N TYR A 57 -1.09 -0.25 10.11
CA TYR A 57 -0.79 -1.40 10.96
C TYR A 57 -1.81 -2.53 10.78
N ARG A 58 -3.10 -2.20 10.87
CA ARG A 58 -4.20 -3.18 10.80
C ARG A 58 -4.23 -3.92 9.47
N PHE A 59 -4.24 -3.19 8.35
CA PHE A 59 -4.40 -3.82 7.04
C PHE A 59 -3.15 -4.57 6.59
N ILE A 60 -1.96 -4.07 6.91
CA ILE A 60 -0.71 -4.77 6.59
C ILE A 60 -0.54 -6.03 7.44
N THR A 61 -0.94 -5.98 8.72
CA THR A 61 -0.96 -7.18 9.57
C THR A 61 -1.93 -8.23 9.04
N LEU A 62 -3.13 -7.83 8.58
CA LEU A 62 -4.09 -8.74 7.96
C LEU A 62 -3.53 -9.33 6.66
N ALA A 63 -2.94 -8.51 5.78
CA ALA A 63 -2.31 -8.97 4.55
C ALA A 63 -1.21 -10.00 4.83
N SER A 64 -0.36 -9.76 5.85
CA SER A 64 0.74 -10.67 6.21
C SER A 64 0.27 -11.99 6.82
N ARG A 65 -0.93 -12.02 7.41
CA ARG A 65 -1.47 -13.23 8.05
C ARG A 65 -2.37 -14.07 7.14
N ILE A 66 -2.63 -13.62 5.92
CA ILE A 66 -3.57 -14.32 5.05
C ILE A 66 -3.15 -15.75 4.74
N ASP A 67 -1.84 -16.03 4.61
CA ASP A 67 -1.31 -17.38 4.34
C ASP A 67 -1.54 -18.36 5.48
N GLN A 68 -1.72 -17.86 6.71
CA GLN A 68 -2.06 -18.71 7.85
C GLN A 68 -3.49 -19.22 7.77
N ILE A 69 -4.35 -18.51 7.02
CA ILE A 69 -5.76 -18.84 6.84
C ILE A 69 -5.99 -19.50 5.49
N TRP A 70 -5.36 -18.96 4.45
CA TRP A 70 -5.56 -19.38 3.07
C TRP A 70 -4.28 -19.24 2.24
N PRO A 71 -3.41 -20.25 2.22
CA PRO A 71 -2.14 -20.20 1.51
C PRO A 71 -2.29 -19.91 0.01
N VAL A 72 -1.28 -19.28 -0.57
CA VAL A 72 -1.19 -19.00 -2.01
C VAL A 72 -2.38 -18.17 -2.53
N ARG A 73 -2.76 -17.14 -1.78
CA ARG A 73 -3.86 -16.22 -2.16
C ARG A 73 -3.41 -14.76 -2.11
N ASP A 74 -2.36 -14.44 -2.88
CA ASP A 74 -1.79 -13.09 -2.92
C ASP A 74 -2.79 -12.02 -3.37
N GLY A 75 -3.78 -12.40 -4.18
CA GLY A 75 -4.89 -11.52 -4.49
C GLY A 75 -5.60 -10.98 -3.25
N LEU A 76 -5.77 -11.79 -2.19
CA LEU A 76 -6.34 -11.32 -0.92
C LEU A 76 -5.40 -10.39 -0.15
N ARG A 77 -4.07 -10.62 -0.20
CA ARG A 77 -3.09 -9.67 0.34
C ARG A 77 -3.25 -8.31 -0.33
N ILE A 78 -3.39 -8.31 -1.65
CA ILE A 78 -3.60 -7.09 -2.44
C ILE A 78 -4.91 -6.38 -2.05
N VAL A 79 -5.97 -7.10 -1.74
CA VAL A 79 -7.22 -6.49 -1.23
C VAL A 79 -6.95 -5.67 0.02
N PHE A 80 -6.22 -6.22 1.01
CA PHE A 80 -5.92 -5.50 2.24
C PHE A 80 -4.97 -4.32 2.01
N ILE A 81 -3.92 -4.49 1.20
CA ILE A 81 -2.99 -3.41 0.84
C ILE A 81 -3.74 -2.27 0.14
N LYS A 82 -4.60 -2.62 -0.81
CA LYS A 82 -5.41 -1.62 -1.53
C LYS A 82 -6.41 -0.92 -0.61
N THR A 83 -7.03 -1.66 0.32
CA THR A 83 -7.94 -1.08 1.32
C THR A 83 -7.19 -0.14 2.26
N CYS A 84 -5.94 -0.45 2.62
CA CYS A 84 -5.08 0.47 3.35
C CYS A 84 -4.92 1.79 2.59
N LEU A 85 -4.54 1.72 1.32
CA LEU A 85 -4.35 2.90 0.47
C LEU A 85 -5.64 3.73 0.33
N GLU A 86 -6.79 3.09 0.15
CA GLU A 86 -8.09 3.77 0.09
C GLU A 86 -8.47 4.42 1.43
N SER A 87 -8.11 3.78 2.55
CA SER A 87 -8.33 4.36 3.88
C SER A 87 -7.49 5.64 4.08
N LEU A 88 -6.24 5.64 3.62
CA LEU A 88 -5.41 6.86 3.65
C LEU A 88 -6.00 7.97 2.79
N PHE A 89 -6.49 7.63 1.60
CA PHE A 89 -7.17 8.59 0.73
C PHE A 89 -8.38 9.23 1.43
N HIS A 90 -9.25 8.43 2.02
CA HIS A 90 -10.44 8.93 2.71
C HIS A 90 -10.09 9.77 3.95
N LEU A 91 -9.11 9.32 4.75
CA LEU A 91 -8.65 10.05 5.92
C LEU A 91 -7.99 11.39 5.57
N SER A 92 -7.45 11.53 4.37
CA SER A 92 -6.88 12.80 3.89
C SER A 92 -7.93 13.87 3.59
N GLY A 93 -9.22 13.52 3.64
CA GLY A 93 -10.31 14.46 3.34
C GLY A 93 -10.41 14.86 1.87
N LEU A 94 -9.75 14.10 0.98
CA LEU A 94 -9.74 14.38 -0.46
C LEU A 94 -11.05 13.94 -1.13
N ASP A 95 -11.50 14.72 -2.10
CA ASP A 95 -12.68 14.43 -2.92
C ASP A 95 -12.41 13.23 -3.88
N LYS A 96 -13.48 12.56 -4.30
CA LYS A 96 -13.39 11.45 -5.29
C LYS A 96 -12.71 11.88 -6.59
N ASN A 97 -12.87 13.14 -7.00
CA ASN A 97 -12.22 13.71 -8.17
C ASN A 97 -10.71 13.85 -8.02
N GLU A 98 -10.21 13.92 -6.78
CA GLU A 98 -8.78 14.05 -6.45
C GLU A 98 -8.07 12.69 -6.32
N LYS A 99 -8.79 11.58 -6.51
CA LYS A 99 -8.24 10.22 -6.37
C LYS A 99 -7.01 9.98 -7.27
N LYS A 100 -7.04 10.48 -8.51
CA LYS A 100 -5.91 10.37 -9.44
C LYS A 100 -4.69 11.17 -8.93
N GLN A 101 -4.92 12.37 -8.42
CA GLN A 101 -3.88 13.20 -7.81
C GLN A 101 -3.30 12.53 -6.56
N PHE A 102 -4.15 11.94 -5.72
CA PHE A 102 -3.70 11.18 -4.55
C PHE A 102 -2.74 10.06 -4.95
N TYR A 103 -3.06 9.25 -5.98
CA TYR A 103 -2.16 8.17 -6.43
C TYR A 103 -0.82 8.71 -6.93
N SER A 104 -0.81 9.83 -7.64
CA SER A 104 0.43 10.48 -8.06
C SER A 104 1.26 10.90 -6.85
N VAL A 105 0.65 11.62 -5.89
CA VAL A 105 1.33 12.06 -4.66
C VAL A 105 1.80 10.87 -3.83
N PHE A 106 1.00 9.80 -3.73
CA PHE A 106 1.42 8.60 -3.01
C PHE A 106 2.56 7.86 -3.70
N ALA A 107 2.59 7.83 -5.03
CA ALA A 107 3.71 7.26 -5.79
C ALA A 107 5.03 8.00 -5.52
N ASP A 108 4.97 9.31 -5.28
CA ASP A 108 6.15 10.10 -4.91
C ASP A 108 6.66 9.80 -3.50
N CYS A 109 5.85 9.20 -2.65
CA CYS A 109 6.25 8.79 -1.29
C CYS A 109 7.13 7.54 -1.25
N PHE A 110 7.21 6.77 -2.34
CA PHE A 110 8.15 5.66 -2.43
C PHE A 110 9.58 6.19 -2.53
N SER A 111 10.51 5.58 -1.78
CA SER A 111 11.93 5.83 -1.94
C SER A 111 12.42 5.40 -3.34
N ASP A 112 13.55 5.94 -3.79
CA ASP A 112 14.13 5.55 -5.08
C ASP A 112 14.50 4.05 -5.10
N GLU A 113 14.92 3.51 -3.95
CA GLU A 113 15.18 2.08 -3.79
C GLU A 113 13.89 1.26 -3.91
N GLY A 114 12.81 1.70 -3.28
CA GLY A 114 11.50 1.06 -3.38
C GLY A 114 10.97 1.08 -4.81
N LYS A 115 11.07 2.22 -5.49
CA LYS A 115 10.71 2.34 -6.92
C LYS A 115 11.51 1.36 -7.77
N LYS A 116 12.84 1.34 -7.59
CA LYS A 116 13.74 0.44 -8.32
C LYS A 116 13.43 -1.03 -8.01
N CYS A 117 13.25 -1.40 -6.75
CA CYS A 117 12.96 -2.76 -6.35
C CYS A 117 11.67 -3.29 -7.01
N ILE A 118 10.58 -2.51 -6.94
CA ILE A 118 9.28 -2.91 -7.50
C ILE A 118 9.36 -2.97 -9.03
N LEU A 119 9.83 -1.89 -9.67
CA LEU A 119 9.78 -1.78 -11.13
C LEU A 119 10.79 -2.67 -11.85
N SER A 120 11.90 -3.07 -11.22
CA SER A 120 12.83 -4.04 -11.82
C SER A 120 12.27 -5.47 -11.84
N ARG A 121 11.29 -5.75 -11.00
CA ARG A 121 10.69 -7.09 -10.83
C ARG A 121 9.25 -7.17 -11.32
N PHE A 122 8.76 -6.09 -11.95
CA PHE A 122 7.40 -6.01 -12.50
C PHE A 122 7.45 -5.34 -13.87
N ARG A 123 7.11 -6.07 -14.93
CA ARG A 123 7.20 -5.56 -16.29
C ARG A 123 6.00 -5.95 -17.14
N LEU A 124 5.68 -5.12 -18.13
CA LEU A 124 4.76 -5.49 -19.19
C LEU A 124 5.44 -6.51 -20.11
N LEU A 125 4.81 -7.65 -20.30
CA LEU A 125 5.31 -8.72 -21.18
C LEU A 125 4.70 -8.62 -22.57
N SER A 126 3.38 -8.47 -22.65
CA SER A 126 2.63 -8.42 -23.90
C SER A 126 1.25 -7.79 -23.69
N TYR A 127 0.62 -7.45 -24.79
CA TYR A 127 -0.79 -7.08 -24.81
C TYR A 127 -1.49 -7.74 -26.00
N THR A 128 -2.79 -7.98 -25.89
CA THR A 128 -3.59 -8.51 -26.98
C THR A 128 -4.26 -7.36 -27.72
N ASP A 129 -3.88 -7.16 -28.98
CA ASP A 129 -4.61 -6.33 -29.91
C ASP A 129 -5.63 -7.21 -30.65
N TYR A 130 -6.90 -6.90 -30.54
CA TYR A 130 -7.96 -7.68 -31.21
C TYR A 130 -7.90 -7.65 -32.75
N ILE A 131 -7.20 -6.68 -33.32
CA ILE A 131 -7.00 -6.57 -34.76
C ILE A 131 -5.75 -7.32 -35.19
N ASN A 132 -4.64 -7.18 -34.44
CA ASN A 132 -3.31 -7.66 -34.84
C ASN A 132 -2.83 -8.89 -34.02
N GLY A 133 -3.65 -9.36 -33.08
CA GLY A 133 -3.28 -10.49 -32.21
C GLY A 133 -2.35 -10.08 -31.06
N VAL A 134 -1.63 -11.05 -30.51
CA VAL A 134 -0.71 -10.81 -29.36
C VAL A 134 0.51 -10.04 -29.83
N GLN A 135 0.75 -8.90 -29.18
CA GLN A 135 1.91 -8.06 -29.40
C GLN A 135 2.84 -8.16 -28.17
N PHE A 136 4.13 -8.30 -28.43
CA PHE A 136 5.16 -8.27 -27.39
C PHE A 136 5.88 -6.93 -27.45
N ASP A 137 5.86 -6.19 -26.35
CA ASP A 137 6.53 -4.91 -26.23
C ASP A 137 7.34 -4.84 -24.94
N ASN A 138 8.63 -5.05 -25.07
CA ASN A 138 9.60 -4.98 -23.96
C ASN A 138 10.12 -3.56 -23.73
N SER A 139 9.75 -2.59 -24.55
CA SER A 139 10.26 -1.21 -24.49
C SER A 139 9.53 -0.36 -23.46
N TYR A 140 8.38 -0.83 -22.95
CA TYR A 140 7.54 -0.06 -22.06
C TYR A 140 8.04 -0.07 -20.61
N SER A 141 8.41 1.10 -20.11
CA SER A 141 8.79 1.28 -18.71
C SER A 141 7.59 1.67 -17.85
N LEU A 142 7.23 0.81 -16.92
CA LEU A 142 6.20 1.09 -15.93
C LEU A 142 6.66 2.17 -14.94
N THR A 143 5.70 2.91 -14.41
CA THR A 143 5.91 3.79 -13.25
C THR A 143 5.23 3.19 -12.02
N ILE A 144 5.57 3.71 -10.83
CA ILE A 144 4.87 3.33 -9.60
C ILE A 144 3.37 3.66 -9.68
N SER A 145 2.98 4.75 -10.35
CA SER A 145 1.57 5.05 -10.57
C SER A 145 0.87 3.98 -11.40
N ASP A 146 1.53 3.46 -12.45
CA ASP A 146 0.99 2.35 -13.24
C ASP A 146 0.87 1.09 -12.37
N PHE A 147 1.89 0.78 -11.57
CA PHE A 147 1.87 -0.34 -10.64
C PHE A 147 0.70 -0.25 -9.64
N LEU A 148 0.45 0.92 -9.05
CA LEU A 148 -0.66 1.14 -8.13
C LEU A 148 -2.03 0.95 -8.81
N GLU A 149 -2.17 1.33 -10.08
CA GLU A 149 -3.39 1.07 -10.85
C GLU A 149 -3.56 -0.42 -11.16
N ILE A 150 -2.46 -1.14 -11.43
CA ILE A 150 -2.48 -2.60 -11.59
C ILE A 150 -2.95 -3.28 -10.29
N ILE A 151 -2.39 -2.89 -9.14
CA ILE A 151 -2.82 -3.36 -7.81
C ILE A 151 -4.32 -3.11 -7.59
N LYS A 152 -4.83 -1.98 -8.03
CA LYS A 152 -6.27 -1.69 -7.99
C LYS A 152 -7.07 -2.66 -8.86
N SER A 153 -6.64 -2.92 -10.09
CA SER A 153 -7.31 -3.87 -10.99
C SER A 153 -7.33 -5.29 -10.42
N VAL A 154 -6.23 -5.73 -9.79
CA VAL A 154 -6.19 -7.03 -9.07
C VAL A 154 -7.26 -7.07 -7.99
N ARG A 155 -7.34 -6.03 -7.13
CA ARG A 155 -8.35 -5.98 -6.07
C ARG A 155 -9.76 -6.04 -6.63
N ASP A 156 -10.02 -5.30 -7.71
CA ASP A 156 -11.35 -5.24 -8.30
C ASP A 156 -11.78 -6.63 -8.81
N ARG A 157 -10.87 -7.40 -9.45
CA ARG A 157 -11.12 -8.79 -9.87
C ARG A 157 -11.35 -9.73 -8.69
N VAL A 158 -10.55 -9.63 -7.64
CA VAL A 158 -10.73 -10.45 -6.44
C VAL A 158 -12.11 -10.20 -5.82
N VAL A 159 -12.51 -8.95 -5.70
CA VAL A 159 -13.75 -8.57 -5.01
C VAL A 159 -15.00 -8.80 -5.85
N HIS A 160 -14.94 -8.52 -7.17
CA HIS A 160 -16.11 -8.59 -8.03
C HIS A 160 -16.24 -9.93 -8.76
N ASP A 161 -15.12 -10.54 -9.15
CA ASP A 161 -15.10 -11.72 -10.00
C ASP A 161 -14.66 -12.99 -9.25
N GLY A 162 -14.15 -12.85 -8.01
CA GLY A 162 -13.65 -13.95 -7.20
C GLY A 162 -12.32 -14.54 -7.72
N GLU A 163 -11.60 -13.79 -8.54
CA GLU A 163 -10.34 -14.22 -9.16
C GLU A 163 -9.15 -14.02 -8.21
N TYR A 164 -8.97 -14.93 -7.24
CA TYR A 164 -7.90 -14.84 -6.23
C TYR A 164 -6.50 -15.10 -6.79
N TRP A 165 -6.38 -15.69 -7.98
CA TRP A 165 -5.13 -16.09 -8.65
C TRP A 165 -4.60 -15.07 -9.66
N SER A 166 -5.20 -13.88 -9.73
CA SER A 166 -4.84 -12.86 -10.71
C SER A 166 -3.45 -12.24 -10.48
N ILE A 167 -2.83 -12.46 -9.33
CA ILE A 167 -1.44 -12.12 -9.03
C ILE A 167 -0.83 -13.17 -8.12
N GLN A 168 0.46 -13.43 -8.29
CA GLN A 168 1.25 -14.22 -7.36
C GLN A 168 2.55 -13.49 -7.06
N LEU A 169 2.88 -13.42 -5.77
CA LEU A 169 4.10 -12.84 -5.24
C LEU A 169 4.99 -13.96 -4.69
N PHE A 170 6.29 -13.79 -4.77
CA PHE A 170 7.23 -14.80 -4.28
C PHE A 170 7.40 -14.69 -2.76
N ALA A 171 7.63 -15.82 -2.10
CA ALA A 171 8.18 -15.88 -0.76
C ALA A 171 9.72 -15.94 -0.83
N TYR A 172 10.43 -15.51 0.21
CA TYR A 172 11.87 -15.71 0.27
C TYR A 172 12.20 -17.22 0.31
N GLY A 173 13.04 -17.63 -0.63
CA GLY A 173 13.39 -19.03 -0.83
C GLY A 173 12.70 -19.69 -2.02
N ASP A 174 11.73 -19.01 -2.65
CA ASP A 174 11.18 -19.45 -3.92
C ASP A 174 12.25 -19.33 -5.02
N ASP A 175 12.14 -20.21 -6.03
CA ASP A 175 13.02 -20.14 -7.19
C ASP A 175 12.68 -18.92 -8.06
N PRO A 176 13.59 -17.94 -8.21
CA PRO A 176 13.32 -16.73 -8.97
C PRO A 176 13.24 -16.96 -10.49
N GLU A 177 13.58 -18.18 -10.99
CA GLU A 177 13.44 -18.52 -12.42
C GLU A 177 11.98 -18.77 -12.81
N VAL A 178 11.10 -19.00 -11.85
CA VAL A 178 9.67 -19.19 -12.12
C VAL A 178 8.98 -17.81 -12.14
N ASN A 179 8.81 -17.28 -13.34
CA ASN A 179 8.09 -16.02 -13.56
C ASN A 179 6.59 -16.31 -13.70
N TRP A 180 5.78 -15.71 -12.85
CA TRP A 180 4.33 -15.81 -12.93
C TRP A 180 3.76 -14.69 -13.80
N ILE A 181 2.96 -15.07 -14.78
CA ILE A 181 2.28 -14.13 -15.67
C ILE A 181 0.91 -13.82 -15.07
N THR A 182 0.69 -12.55 -14.83
CA THR A 182 -0.60 -12.03 -14.39
C THR A 182 -1.27 -11.34 -15.56
N SER A 183 -2.42 -11.82 -16.00
CA SER A 183 -3.20 -11.16 -17.05
C SER A 183 -4.18 -10.18 -16.46
N PHE A 184 -4.25 -8.98 -17.02
CA PHE A 184 -5.27 -8.00 -16.71
C PHE A 184 -6.00 -7.59 -17.98
N SER A 185 -7.31 -7.69 -17.95
CA SER A 185 -8.16 -6.94 -18.87
C SER A 185 -8.35 -5.56 -18.26
N THR A 186 -7.76 -4.53 -18.85
CA THR A 186 -7.97 -3.18 -18.37
C THR A 186 -8.88 -2.44 -19.32
N THR A 187 -9.97 -1.92 -18.80
CA THR A 187 -10.69 -0.87 -19.47
C THR A 187 -9.81 0.39 -19.52
N GLU A 188 -9.42 0.81 -20.71
CA GLU A 188 -8.95 2.14 -21.18
C GLU A 188 -8.11 3.07 -20.27
N LYS A 189 -8.04 2.86 -18.94
CA LYS A 189 -7.54 3.89 -18.00
C LYS A 189 -6.09 3.74 -17.57
N LEU A 190 -5.54 2.53 -17.57
CA LEU A 190 -4.18 2.29 -17.06
C LEU A 190 -3.12 2.96 -17.90
N LEU A 191 -3.30 2.93 -19.20
CA LEU A 191 -2.32 3.41 -20.17
C LEU A 191 -2.85 4.60 -21.01
N ALA A 192 -4.02 5.14 -20.69
CA ALA A 192 -4.68 6.21 -21.43
C ALA A 192 -3.92 7.56 -21.47
N ASN A 193 -2.88 7.71 -20.67
CA ASN A 193 -2.05 8.93 -20.67
C ASN A 193 -0.71 8.75 -21.42
N ARG A 194 -0.51 7.63 -22.08
CA ARG A 194 0.77 7.33 -22.75
C ARG A 194 0.52 6.82 -24.16
N THR A 195 1.51 7.04 -24.99
CA THR A 195 1.62 6.68 -26.39
C THR A 195 1.62 5.19 -26.72
N LEU A 196 1.10 4.35 -25.85
CA LEU A 196 0.73 3.01 -26.28
C LEU A 196 -0.41 3.17 -27.30
N PRO A 197 -0.36 2.47 -28.41
CA PRO A 197 -1.41 2.52 -29.39
C PRO A 197 -2.75 2.30 -28.69
N ASN A 198 -3.68 3.21 -28.88
CA ASN A 198 -5.02 3.11 -28.33
C ASN A 198 -5.77 2.01 -29.09
N HIS A 199 -5.59 0.76 -28.65
CA HIS A 199 -6.08 -0.44 -29.34
C HIS A 199 -7.53 -0.78 -29.01
N GLY A 200 -8.33 0.19 -28.55
CA GLY A 200 -9.76 0.01 -28.32
C GLY A 200 -10.10 -0.59 -26.95
N ARG A 201 -11.40 -0.76 -26.71
CA ARG A 201 -11.99 -1.06 -25.39
C ARG A 201 -11.66 -2.43 -24.81
N ASN A 202 -10.96 -3.28 -25.53
CA ASN A 202 -10.77 -4.71 -25.19
C ASN A 202 -9.31 -5.15 -25.32
N THR A 203 -8.35 -4.36 -24.82
CA THR A 203 -6.95 -4.75 -24.82
C THR A 203 -6.63 -5.48 -23.51
N ASP A 204 -6.18 -6.71 -23.59
CA ASP A 204 -5.67 -7.45 -22.43
C ASP A 204 -4.16 -7.23 -22.32
N TYR A 205 -3.71 -6.86 -21.14
CA TYR A 205 -2.30 -6.67 -20.83
C TYR A 205 -1.80 -7.80 -19.94
N TYR A 206 -0.62 -8.31 -20.25
CA TYR A 206 0.02 -9.38 -19.51
C TYR A 206 1.30 -8.86 -18.87
N PHE A 207 1.36 -8.97 -17.56
CA PHE A 207 2.51 -8.54 -16.79
C PHE A 207 3.24 -9.77 -16.24
N GLU A 208 4.55 -9.65 -16.19
CA GLU A 208 5.41 -10.59 -15.51
C GLU A 208 5.87 -9.99 -14.19
N THR A 209 5.88 -10.77 -13.13
CA THR A 209 6.40 -10.35 -11.84
C THR A 209 7.29 -11.41 -11.22
N SER A 210 8.43 -10.97 -10.67
CA SER A 210 9.28 -11.73 -9.75
C SER A 210 9.39 -11.03 -8.40
N LEU A 211 8.37 -10.24 -8.06
CA LEU A 211 8.35 -9.42 -6.85
C LEU A 211 8.10 -10.30 -5.61
N TYR A 212 8.97 -10.16 -4.61
CA TYR A 212 8.75 -10.78 -3.31
C TYR A 212 7.74 -9.98 -2.50
N TYR A 213 6.84 -10.70 -1.82
CA TYR A 213 5.82 -10.06 -0.98
C TYR A 213 6.44 -9.21 0.13
N GLU A 214 7.51 -9.71 0.77
CA GLU A 214 8.16 -8.99 1.88
C GLU A 214 8.81 -7.68 1.40
N ASP A 215 9.45 -7.66 0.24
CA ASP A 215 10.01 -6.45 -0.36
C ASP A 215 8.89 -5.45 -0.69
N PHE A 216 7.84 -5.92 -1.36
CA PHE A 216 6.68 -5.07 -1.68
C PHE A 216 6.05 -4.49 -0.42
N LYS A 217 5.79 -5.32 0.58
CA LYS A 217 5.24 -4.89 1.87
C LYS A 217 6.12 -3.84 2.52
N PHE A 218 7.43 -4.07 2.58
CA PHE A 218 8.37 -3.14 3.19
C PHE A 218 8.28 -1.76 2.54
N TYR A 219 8.48 -1.66 1.23
CA TYR A 219 8.47 -0.37 0.53
C TYR A 219 7.08 0.28 0.49
N PHE A 220 6.02 -0.50 0.48
CA PHE A 220 4.66 0.03 0.61
C PHE A 220 4.42 0.68 1.97
N VAL A 221 4.85 0.05 3.07
CA VAL A 221 4.72 0.61 4.43
C VAL A 221 5.61 1.85 4.57
N GLU A 222 6.84 1.81 4.05
CA GLU A 222 7.72 2.98 4.00
C GLU A 222 7.03 4.16 3.30
N ALA A 223 6.43 3.94 2.14
CA ALA A 223 5.67 4.96 1.42
C ALA A 223 4.46 5.48 2.22
N CYS A 224 3.75 4.60 2.92
CA CYS A 224 2.67 5.00 3.82
C CYS A 224 3.17 5.91 4.96
N ILE A 225 4.30 5.58 5.58
CA ILE A 225 4.93 6.40 6.64
C ILE A 225 5.33 7.76 6.08
N ASN A 226 5.96 7.79 4.91
CA ASN A 226 6.36 9.04 4.24
C ASN A 226 5.14 9.90 3.90
N TYR A 227 4.04 9.27 3.45
CA TYR A 227 2.78 9.97 3.23
C TYR A 227 2.23 10.59 4.52
N VAL A 228 2.24 9.86 5.63
CA VAL A 228 1.79 10.38 6.94
C VAL A 228 2.70 11.52 7.41
N LYS A 229 4.02 11.42 7.25
CA LYS A 229 4.97 12.52 7.53
C LYS A 229 4.63 13.77 6.72
N ALA A 230 4.39 13.61 5.41
CA ALA A 230 4.01 14.71 4.52
C ALA A 230 2.63 15.29 4.87
N TYR A 231 1.69 14.48 5.36
CA TYR A 231 0.40 14.95 5.86
C TYR A 231 0.57 15.81 7.12
N ILE A 232 1.32 15.31 8.10
CA ILE A 232 1.56 16.01 9.37
C ILE A 232 2.27 17.36 9.13
N SER A 233 3.23 17.43 8.19
CA SER A 233 3.96 18.66 7.89
C SER A 233 3.08 19.80 7.37
N LYS A 234 1.89 19.50 6.89
CA LYS A 234 0.89 20.47 6.41
C LYS A 234 -0.09 20.92 7.50
N LEU A 235 -0.09 20.24 8.66
CA LEU A 235 -0.97 20.61 9.76
C LEU A 235 -0.42 21.86 10.47
N PRO A 236 -1.32 22.71 11.01
CA PRO A 236 -0.90 23.84 11.83
C PRO A 236 -0.12 23.32 13.04
N ILE A 237 0.92 24.05 13.44
CA ILE A 237 1.71 23.71 14.63
C ILE A 237 0.77 23.71 15.84
N CYS A 238 0.74 22.61 16.58
CA CYS A 238 0.01 22.54 17.83
C CYS A 238 0.82 23.32 18.90
N GLU A 239 0.32 24.50 19.29
CA GLU A 239 0.97 25.36 20.28
C GLU A 239 0.68 24.92 21.73
N THR A 240 -0.19 23.94 21.95
CA THR A 240 -0.53 23.45 23.29
C THR A 240 0.64 22.65 23.87
N PRO A 241 1.11 22.96 25.09
CA PRO A 241 2.15 22.20 25.76
C PRO A 241 1.75 20.72 25.89
N LEU A 242 2.70 19.81 25.67
CA LEU A 242 2.50 18.36 25.78
C LEU A 242 1.91 17.92 27.14
N ASP A 243 2.17 18.69 28.19
CA ASP A 243 1.70 18.43 29.56
C ASP A 243 0.18 18.62 29.75
N GLU A 244 -0.47 19.43 28.90
CA GLU A 244 -1.93 19.60 28.92
C GLU A 244 -2.66 18.68 27.94
N CYS A 245 -1.93 18.03 27.03
CA CYS A 245 -2.47 17.11 26.04
C CYS A 245 -2.57 15.67 26.54
N THR A 246 -2.12 15.35 27.76
CA THR A 246 -2.35 14.05 28.38
C THR A 246 -3.66 14.08 29.18
N PRO A 247 -4.77 13.55 28.64
CA PRO A 247 -6.04 13.50 29.37
C PRO A 247 -6.02 12.52 30.55
N TYR A 248 -4.84 12.04 30.98
CA TYR A 248 -4.68 10.95 31.94
C TYR A 248 -3.58 11.17 33.00
N ALA A 249 -3.19 12.43 33.25
CA ALA A 249 -2.41 12.72 34.44
C ALA A 249 -3.37 12.93 35.64
N ASN A 250 -4.00 11.85 36.10
CA ASN A 250 -4.52 11.65 37.46
C ASN A 250 -4.90 10.18 37.65
#